data_caa37db5806326d0b21540f421b1d4e1
#
_entry.id   caa37db5806326d0b21540f421b1d4e1
#
_cell.length_a   1.000
_cell.length_b   1.000
_cell.length_c   1.000
_cell.angle_alpha   90.00
_cell.angle_beta   90.00
_cell.angle_gamma   90.00
#
_symmetry.space_group_name_H-M   'P 1'
#
loop_
_entity.id
_entity.type
_entity.pdbx_description
1 polymer ?
#
loop_
_entity_poly.entity_id
_entity_poly.type
_entity_poly.pdbx_seq_one_letter_code
_entity_poly.pdbx_strand_id
1 'polypeptide(L)'
;MNADQIKLLEETLRGRNAVVPVAFIADSPWIPGYCGHTFIDYYACTDVWMADNRKIIRDFPDAVFVPGWWAEYGMCAEPTGFGCPTCFFDGNLPQLRPLTEDLESSGEFFKSVRMPDPKCDGLMPLLLNQMKHSAPALEAEGESNWMVCARGPFTVASHIFTVTQLLMLMMTDMDTADILLCKTTDCVKLWLEAQLEAVGTARAIMVLDDVCGFFGPDDFVSLCMPYLKEVFAAFPEMKHFFHNDNTSDRCYPYLSEMGVDAFNFTHLVPIAEARRLAGKNPVLMGNVPPMMLADGSPEDVYDVTAGMIRQYVAANGSHHGLIVSTGGGLPMGARRECIDAVISAVRDFNATLQHKVL
;
A
#
# COMPACT_ATOMS: atom_id res chain seq x y z
N MET A 1 5.17 12.41 -7.12
CA MET A 1 6.25 11.82 -7.95
C MET A 1 6.55 12.73 -9.12
N ASN A 2 7.82 12.89 -9.49
CA ASN A 2 8.20 13.60 -10.70
C ASN A 2 8.11 12.71 -11.96
N ALA A 3 8.27 13.32 -13.14
CA ALA A 3 8.08 12.63 -14.42
C ALA A 3 9.06 11.45 -14.66
N ASP A 4 10.30 11.56 -14.20
CA ASP A 4 11.31 10.51 -14.37
C ASP A 4 11.01 9.28 -13.50
N GLN A 5 10.55 9.51 -12.26
CA GLN A 5 10.10 8.46 -11.35
C GLN A 5 8.89 7.72 -11.90
N ILE A 6 7.90 8.45 -12.42
CA ILE A 6 6.71 7.89 -13.07
C ILE A 6 7.11 7.03 -14.26
N LYS A 7 7.95 7.56 -15.14
CA LYS A 7 8.43 6.82 -16.32
C LYS A 7 9.15 5.54 -15.91
N LEU A 8 10.01 5.59 -14.89
CA LEU A 8 10.74 4.42 -14.40
C LEU A 8 9.78 3.33 -13.89
N LEU A 9 8.76 3.70 -13.11
CA LEU A 9 7.75 2.76 -12.65
C LEU A 9 6.95 2.17 -13.81
N GLU A 10 6.49 3.00 -14.76
CA GLU A 10 5.74 2.53 -15.93
C GLU A 10 6.57 1.57 -16.82
N GLU A 11 7.85 1.86 -17.04
CA GLU A 11 8.72 0.96 -17.78
C GLU A 11 8.93 -0.37 -17.04
N THR A 12 9.01 -0.31 -15.71
CA THR A 12 9.10 -1.52 -14.87
C THR A 12 7.82 -2.35 -14.95
N LEU A 13 6.64 -1.73 -14.91
CA LEU A 13 5.36 -2.41 -15.09
C LEU A 13 5.22 -3.07 -16.47
N ARG A 14 5.88 -2.52 -17.48
CA ARG A 14 5.93 -3.10 -18.84
C ARG A 14 7.03 -4.15 -19.04
N GLY A 15 7.84 -4.44 -18.00
CA GLY A 15 8.98 -5.34 -18.08
C GLY A 15 10.10 -4.84 -18.99
N ARG A 16 10.29 -3.52 -19.10
CA ARG A 16 11.25 -2.85 -19.99
C ARG A 16 12.24 -1.95 -19.26
N ASN A 17 12.27 -2.00 -17.95
CA ASN A 17 13.15 -1.16 -17.11
C ASN A 17 14.62 -1.44 -17.40
N ALA A 18 15.39 -0.40 -17.74
CA ALA A 18 16.84 -0.49 -17.94
C ALA A 18 17.60 -0.70 -16.61
N VAL A 19 17.01 -0.25 -15.50
CA VAL A 19 17.55 -0.35 -14.15
C VAL A 19 16.47 -0.84 -13.18
N VAL A 20 16.87 -1.43 -12.08
CA VAL A 20 15.96 -1.81 -10.99
C VAL A 20 15.64 -0.56 -10.18
N PRO A 21 14.37 -0.16 -10.00
CA PRO A 21 14.01 0.94 -9.13
C PRO A 21 14.01 0.54 -7.65
N VAL A 22 14.25 1.53 -6.79
CA VAL A 22 13.92 1.47 -5.36
C VAL A 22 12.63 2.23 -5.14
N ALA A 23 11.62 1.59 -4.55
CA ALA A 23 10.40 2.27 -4.17
C ALA A 23 9.91 1.78 -2.81
N PHE A 24 9.55 2.70 -1.91
CA PHE A 24 9.07 2.38 -0.57
C PHE A 24 7.62 2.84 -0.39
N ILE A 25 6.80 2.02 0.26
CA ILE A 25 5.55 2.51 0.82
C ILE A 25 5.91 3.37 2.03
N ALA A 26 5.63 4.67 1.91
CA ALA A 26 5.93 5.65 2.95
C ALA A 26 4.65 6.38 3.38
N ASP A 27 4.37 6.29 4.65
CA ASP A 27 3.16 6.79 5.28
C ASP A 27 3.44 7.30 6.71
N SER A 28 2.40 7.61 7.44
CA SER A 28 2.48 8.21 8.77
C SER A 28 3.21 7.37 9.83
N PRO A 29 3.29 6.05 9.80
CA PRO A 29 4.15 5.30 10.73
C PRO A 29 5.60 5.78 10.75
N TRP A 30 6.11 6.23 9.61
CA TRP A 30 7.52 6.61 9.48
C TRP A 30 7.75 8.11 9.29
N ILE A 31 7.00 8.77 8.41
CA ILE A 31 7.32 10.12 7.91
C ILE A 31 7.44 11.15 9.05
N PRO A 32 6.44 11.36 9.94
CA PRO A 32 6.52 12.41 10.95
C PRO A 32 7.66 12.17 11.93
N GLY A 33 7.86 10.93 12.39
CA GLY A 33 8.97 10.59 13.30
C GLY A 33 10.34 10.82 12.68
N TYR A 34 10.54 10.48 11.40
CA TYR A 34 11.76 10.78 10.66
C TYR A 34 12.01 12.28 10.51
N CYS A 35 10.95 13.07 10.39
CA CYS A 35 11.03 14.52 10.22
C CYS A 35 11.09 15.28 11.57
N GLY A 36 10.82 14.62 12.69
CA GLY A 36 10.86 15.23 14.03
C GLY A 36 9.54 15.89 14.44
N HIS A 37 8.43 15.50 13.83
CA HIS A 37 7.09 15.96 14.16
C HIS A 37 6.27 14.86 14.85
N THR A 38 5.19 15.27 15.54
CA THR A 38 4.20 14.34 16.09
C THR A 38 3.24 13.87 14.99
N PHE A 39 2.52 12.79 15.26
CA PHE A 39 1.44 12.36 14.35
C PHE A 39 0.34 13.42 14.24
N ILE A 40 0.01 14.10 15.33
CA ILE A 40 -1.02 15.16 15.31
C ILE A 40 -0.55 16.34 14.46
N ASP A 41 0.71 16.79 14.56
CA ASP A 41 1.25 17.85 13.70
C ASP A 41 1.13 17.47 12.23
N TYR A 42 1.52 16.25 11.89
CA TYR A 42 1.50 15.73 10.52
C TYR A 42 0.07 15.65 9.95
N TYR A 43 -0.89 15.20 10.76
CA TYR A 43 -2.27 15.06 10.33
C TYR A 43 -3.06 16.37 10.30
N ALA A 44 -2.81 17.25 11.27
CA ALA A 44 -3.61 18.46 11.45
C ALA A 44 -3.11 19.67 10.65
N CYS A 45 -1.83 19.65 10.19
CA CYS A 45 -1.21 20.80 9.54
C CYS A 45 -0.70 20.42 8.14
N THR A 46 -1.39 20.89 7.11
CA THR A 46 -1.00 20.65 5.71
C THR A 46 0.41 21.14 5.40
N ASP A 47 0.86 22.25 6.02
CA ASP A 47 2.21 22.77 5.81
C ASP A 47 3.29 21.83 6.38
N VAL A 48 3.04 21.22 7.54
CA VAL A 48 3.91 20.19 8.14
C VAL A 48 3.95 18.96 7.23
N TRP A 49 2.78 18.44 6.83
CA TRP A 49 2.68 17.32 5.91
C TRP A 49 3.44 17.58 4.59
N MET A 50 3.29 18.77 4.00
CA MET A 50 4.01 19.17 2.79
C MET A 50 5.53 19.24 3.03
N ALA A 51 5.96 19.85 4.14
CA ALA A 51 7.38 20.00 4.48
C ALA A 51 8.04 18.65 4.70
N ASP A 52 7.35 17.72 5.38
CA ASP A 52 7.85 16.38 5.67
C ASP A 52 7.99 15.53 4.41
N ASN A 53 6.99 15.54 3.53
CA ASN A 53 7.09 14.85 2.24
C ASN A 53 8.21 15.42 1.37
N ARG A 54 8.37 16.75 1.30
CA ARG A 54 9.51 17.38 0.60
C ARG A 54 10.85 16.98 1.20
N LYS A 55 10.92 16.85 2.54
CA LYS A 55 12.13 16.44 3.21
C LYS A 55 12.56 15.04 2.83
N ILE A 56 11.67 14.06 2.87
CA ILE A 56 12.00 12.68 2.51
C ILE A 56 12.39 12.55 1.03
N ILE A 57 11.69 13.23 0.12
CA ILE A 57 12.03 13.26 -1.32
C ILE A 57 13.44 13.84 -1.54
N ARG A 58 13.77 14.92 -0.86
CA ARG A 58 15.09 15.55 -0.94
C ARG A 58 16.20 14.71 -0.30
N ASP A 59 15.89 14.05 0.82
CA ASP A 59 16.87 13.24 1.55
C ASP A 59 17.20 11.92 0.83
N PHE A 60 16.27 11.39 -0.01
CA PHE A 60 16.42 10.14 -0.75
C PHE A 60 16.06 10.31 -2.24
N PRO A 61 16.84 11.07 -3.01
CA PRO A 61 16.51 11.42 -4.40
C PRO A 61 16.50 10.18 -5.35
N ASP A 62 17.20 9.12 -4.98
CA ASP A 62 17.30 7.88 -5.76
C ASP A 62 16.17 6.86 -5.42
N ALA A 63 15.29 7.20 -4.49
CA ALA A 63 14.13 6.38 -4.14
C ALA A 63 12.82 7.01 -4.61
N VAL A 64 11.86 6.17 -4.94
CA VAL A 64 10.47 6.55 -5.18
C VAL A 64 9.67 6.26 -3.92
N PHE A 65 8.87 7.21 -3.47
CA PHE A 65 7.92 6.97 -2.39
C PHE A 65 6.54 6.72 -3.00
N VAL A 66 5.92 5.59 -2.64
CA VAL A 66 4.58 5.22 -3.09
C VAL A 66 3.61 5.24 -1.91
N PRO A 67 2.40 5.68 -2.15
CA PRO A 67 1.83 6.26 -3.38
C PRO A 67 2.43 7.62 -3.76
N GLY A 68 3.19 8.24 -2.86
CA GLY A 68 3.74 9.58 -2.97
C GLY A 68 2.70 10.67 -2.69
N TRP A 69 3.04 11.61 -1.82
CA TRP A 69 2.12 12.68 -1.39
C TRP A 69 0.79 12.11 -0.84
N TRP A 70 0.89 11.04 -0.07
CA TRP A 70 -0.28 10.36 0.46
C TRP A 70 -0.91 11.13 1.61
N ALA A 71 -2.08 11.73 1.33
CA ALA A 71 -2.92 12.28 2.37
C ALA A 71 -3.70 11.12 3.02
N GLU A 72 -3.47 10.85 4.30
CA GLU A 72 -4.05 9.73 5.03
C GLU A 72 -4.13 10.03 6.54
N TYR A 73 -4.91 9.25 7.25
CA TYR A 73 -4.98 9.26 8.72
C TYR A 73 -4.82 7.82 9.25
N GLY A 74 -3.69 7.19 8.92
CA GLY A 74 -3.49 5.77 9.20
C GLY A 74 -4.53 4.90 8.48
N MET A 75 -5.28 4.10 9.23
CA MET A 75 -6.34 3.24 8.69
C MET A 75 -7.75 3.82 8.90
N CYS A 76 -7.86 5.13 9.19
CA CYS A 76 -9.12 5.69 9.70
C CYS A 76 -10.06 6.25 8.63
N ALA A 77 -9.57 6.55 7.41
CA ALA A 77 -10.38 7.27 6.41
C ALA A 77 -11.71 6.57 6.12
N GLU A 78 -11.67 5.39 5.56
CA GLU A 78 -12.84 4.63 5.13
C GLU A 78 -13.72 4.20 6.32
N PRO A 79 -13.18 3.61 7.42
CA PRO A 79 -14.01 3.18 8.55
C PRO A 79 -14.74 4.33 9.24
N THR A 80 -14.16 5.53 9.31
CA THR A 80 -14.85 6.70 9.89
C THR A 80 -16.02 7.16 9.05
N GLY A 81 -16.01 6.91 7.75
CA GLY A 81 -17.16 7.15 6.88
C GLY A 81 -18.38 6.33 7.29
N PHE A 82 -18.18 5.12 7.77
CA PHE A 82 -19.23 4.27 8.36
C PHE A 82 -19.63 4.71 9.78
N GLY A 83 -18.87 5.60 10.41
CA GLY A 83 -19.13 6.11 11.76
C GLY A 83 -18.25 5.49 12.84
N CYS A 84 -17.18 4.75 12.50
CA CYS A 84 -16.26 4.21 13.49
C CYS A 84 -15.61 5.33 14.32
N PRO A 85 -15.73 5.33 15.65
CA PRO A 85 -15.05 6.30 16.49
C PRO A 85 -13.54 6.16 16.38
N THR A 86 -12.83 7.28 16.33
CA THR A 86 -11.36 7.27 16.26
C THR A 86 -10.75 8.16 17.35
N CYS A 87 -9.54 7.79 17.78
CA CYS A 87 -8.71 8.54 18.73
C CYS A 87 -7.37 8.84 18.07
N PHE A 88 -6.90 10.09 18.23
CA PHE A 88 -5.60 10.55 17.75
C PHE A 88 -4.63 10.71 18.92
N PHE A 89 -3.34 10.44 18.64
CA PHE A 89 -2.27 10.50 19.65
C PHE A 89 -1.05 11.20 19.06
N ASP A 90 -0.26 11.90 19.89
CA ASP A 90 0.98 12.54 19.46
C ASP A 90 2.05 11.53 19.03
N GLY A 91 2.19 10.45 19.78
CA GLY A 91 3.28 9.47 19.62
C GLY A 91 2.86 8.14 19.01
N ASN A 92 1.62 8.01 18.53
CA ASN A 92 1.11 6.77 17.95
C ASN A 92 0.13 7.03 16.81
N LEU A 93 -0.04 5.99 15.98
CA LEU A 93 -1.09 5.97 14.96
C LEU A 93 -2.48 6.13 15.56
N PRO A 94 -3.42 6.73 14.82
CA PRO A 94 -4.80 6.80 15.24
C PRO A 94 -5.37 5.39 15.42
N GLN A 95 -6.26 5.25 16.38
CA GLN A 95 -6.93 3.98 16.67
C GLN A 95 -8.43 4.09 16.41
N LEU A 96 -8.98 3.06 15.81
CA LEU A 96 -10.40 2.90 15.56
C LEU A 96 -11.04 2.02 16.63
N ARG A 97 -12.32 2.29 16.90
CA ARG A 97 -13.17 1.35 17.62
C ARG A 97 -14.21 0.77 16.68
N PRO A 98 -14.48 -0.53 16.74
CA PRO A 98 -15.51 -1.14 15.92
C PRO A 98 -16.88 -0.57 16.24
N LEU A 99 -17.79 -0.66 15.29
CA LEU A 99 -19.19 -0.26 15.48
C LEU A 99 -19.97 -1.31 16.26
N THR A 100 -19.64 -2.57 16.08
CA THR A 100 -20.23 -3.69 16.83
C THR A 100 -19.22 -4.86 16.90
N GLU A 101 -19.37 -5.69 17.91
CA GLU A 101 -18.67 -6.98 18.06
C GLU A 101 -19.68 -8.13 18.25
N ASP A 102 -20.96 -7.83 18.13
CA ASP A 102 -22.04 -8.79 18.37
C ASP A 102 -22.38 -9.56 17.10
N LEU A 103 -22.03 -10.85 17.09
CA LEU A 103 -22.30 -11.75 15.98
C LEU A 103 -23.80 -12.02 15.77
N GLU A 104 -24.58 -12.11 16.87
CA GLU A 104 -25.99 -12.51 16.78
C GLU A 104 -26.85 -11.43 16.09
N SER A 105 -26.60 -10.17 16.36
CA SER A 105 -27.31 -9.04 15.76
C SER A 105 -26.65 -8.44 14.53
N SER A 106 -25.50 -8.98 14.11
CA SER A 106 -24.66 -8.39 13.05
C SER A 106 -25.40 -8.20 11.73
N GLY A 107 -26.21 -9.17 11.31
CA GLY A 107 -26.95 -9.12 10.05
C GLY A 107 -27.92 -7.95 9.95
N GLU A 108 -28.71 -7.70 11.01
CA GLU A 108 -29.62 -6.54 11.06
C GLU A 108 -28.84 -5.23 11.18
N PHE A 109 -27.74 -5.23 11.94
CA PHE A 109 -26.86 -4.09 12.04
C PHE A 109 -26.26 -3.73 10.67
N PHE A 110 -25.65 -4.68 9.95
CA PHE A 110 -25.05 -4.41 8.64
C PHE A 110 -26.06 -3.93 7.59
N LYS A 111 -27.30 -4.44 7.61
CA LYS A 111 -28.38 -3.90 6.76
C LYS A 111 -28.67 -2.44 7.07
N SER A 112 -28.64 -2.06 8.36
CA SER A 112 -28.95 -0.69 8.80
C SER A 112 -27.82 0.32 8.55
N VAL A 113 -26.57 -0.12 8.45
CA VAL A 113 -25.42 0.74 8.22
C VAL A 113 -25.52 1.42 6.85
N ARG A 114 -25.48 2.76 6.85
CA ARG A 114 -25.54 3.58 5.64
C ARG A 114 -24.22 3.51 4.89
N MET A 115 -24.31 3.47 3.55
CA MET A 115 -23.13 3.68 2.70
C MET A 115 -22.57 5.08 2.90
N PRO A 116 -21.26 5.23 3.13
CA PRO A 116 -20.65 6.55 3.27
C PRO A 116 -20.54 7.27 1.90
N ASP A 117 -20.67 8.57 1.95
CA ASP A 117 -20.29 9.47 0.86
C ASP A 117 -18.90 10.05 1.16
N PRO A 118 -17.85 9.73 0.37
CA PRO A 118 -16.50 10.25 0.60
C PRO A 118 -16.40 11.77 0.62
N LYS A 119 -17.38 12.49 0.05
CA LYS A 119 -17.38 13.95 -0.01
C LYS A 119 -17.89 14.63 1.26
N CYS A 120 -18.54 13.87 2.16
CA CYS A 120 -19.13 14.46 3.37
C CYS A 120 -19.03 13.61 4.65
N ASP A 121 -18.69 12.30 4.56
CA ASP A 121 -18.70 11.41 5.71
C ASP A 121 -17.28 11.12 6.26
N GLY A 122 -17.19 11.05 7.57
CA GLY A 122 -15.96 10.71 8.30
C GLY A 122 -14.81 11.68 8.05
N LEU A 123 -13.61 11.12 7.92
CA LEU A 123 -12.39 11.88 7.67
C LEU A 123 -12.07 12.03 6.17
N MET A 124 -12.75 11.32 5.30
CA MET A 124 -12.49 11.34 3.86
C MET A 124 -12.57 12.75 3.24
N PRO A 125 -13.57 13.61 3.55
CA PRO A 125 -13.63 14.96 2.97
C PRO A 125 -12.44 15.84 3.37
N LEU A 126 -11.83 15.63 4.54
CA LEU A 126 -10.63 16.37 4.95
C LEU A 126 -9.43 16.00 4.08
N LEU A 127 -9.28 14.71 3.79
CA LEU A 127 -8.21 14.21 2.91
C LEU A 127 -8.40 14.68 1.47
N LEU A 128 -9.62 14.65 0.93
CA LEU A 128 -9.92 15.20 -0.39
C LEU A 128 -9.60 16.70 -0.47
N ASN A 129 -9.89 17.43 0.59
CA ASN A 129 -9.56 18.85 0.68
C ASN A 129 -8.04 19.07 0.70
N GLN A 130 -7.30 18.28 1.48
CA GLN A 130 -5.84 18.34 1.51
C GLN A 130 -5.22 18.04 0.14
N MET A 131 -5.68 16.99 -0.56
CA MET A 131 -5.24 16.66 -1.91
C MET A 131 -5.47 17.81 -2.90
N LYS A 132 -6.66 18.42 -2.88
CA LYS A 132 -7.01 19.55 -3.76
C LYS A 132 -6.18 20.79 -3.47
N HIS A 133 -5.93 21.10 -2.19
CA HIS A 133 -5.16 22.28 -1.79
C HIS A 133 -3.68 22.15 -2.07
N SER A 134 -3.11 20.94 -1.97
CA SER A 134 -1.71 20.70 -2.27
C SER A 134 -1.39 20.61 -3.77
N ALA A 135 -2.35 20.22 -4.61
CA ALA A 135 -2.13 19.97 -6.03
C ALA A 135 -1.45 21.12 -6.80
N PRO A 136 -1.82 22.41 -6.65
CA PRO A 136 -1.13 23.50 -7.35
C PRO A 136 0.33 23.68 -6.95
N ALA A 137 0.68 23.44 -5.68
CA ALA A 137 2.06 23.53 -5.20
C ALA A 137 2.89 22.37 -5.75
N LEU A 138 2.32 21.17 -5.78
CA LEU A 138 2.98 19.99 -6.37
C LEU A 138 3.26 20.19 -7.86
N GLU A 139 2.28 20.68 -8.62
CA GLU A 139 2.44 20.96 -10.04
C GLU A 139 3.54 21.99 -10.29
N ALA A 140 3.60 23.06 -9.49
CA ALA A 140 4.65 24.08 -9.59
C ALA A 140 6.06 23.52 -9.29
N GLU A 141 6.16 22.46 -8.52
CA GLU A 141 7.40 21.75 -8.18
C GLU A 141 7.74 20.61 -9.18
N GLY A 142 6.91 20.39 -10.20
CA GLY A 142 7.05 19.27 -11.14
C GLY A 142 6.69 17.91 -10.53
N GLU A 143 5.97 17.93 -9.43
CA GLU A 143 5.48 16.75 -8.73
C GLU A 143 4.00 16.48 -9.06
N SER A 144 3.55 15.25 -8.88
CA SER A 144 2.16 14.87 -9.06
C SER A 144 1.75 13.72 -8.15
N ASN A 145 0.46 13.63 -7.85
CA ASN A 145 -0.16 12.44 -7.28
C ASN A 145 -0.46 11.44 -8.41
N TRP A 146 0.55 10.64 -8.77
CA TRP A 146 0.40 9.63 -9.82
C TRP A 146 -0.42 8.42 -9.38
N MET A 147 -0.49 8.17 -8.06
CA MET A 147 -1.18 7.04 -7.47
C MET A 147 -2.08 7.51 -6.32
N VAL A 148 -3.25 6.91 -6.20
CA VAL A 148 -4.13 7.05 -5.04
C VAL A 148 -4.31 5.71 -4.34
N CYS A 149 -4.68 5.72 -3.05
CA CYS A 149 -4.72 4.53 -2.22
C CYS A 149 -6.04 4.38 -1.48
N ALA A 150 -6.41 3.12 -1.23
CA ALA A 150 -7.46 2.76 -0.30
C ALA A 150 -7.08 1.50 0.50
N ARG A 151 -7.59 1.41 1.73
CA ARG A 151 -7.63 0.12 2.43
C ARG A 151 -8.61 -0.79 1.70
N GLY A 152 -8.28 -2.08 1.61
CA GLY A 152 -9.13 -3.02 0.90
C GLY A 152 -10.39 -3.40 1.68
N PRO A 153 -11.35 -4.07 1.02
CA PRO A 153 -12.66 -4.39 1.59
C PRO A 153 -12.60 -5.12 2.93
N PHE A 154 -11.71 -6.08 3.09
CA PHE A 154 -11.57 -6.89 4.31
C PHE A 154 -10.94 -6.09 5.44
N THR A 155 -9.92 -5.27 5.14
CA THR A 155 -9.32 -4.37 6.12
C THR A 155 -10.36 -3.37 6.62
N VAL A 156 -11.16 -2.74 5.75
CA VAL A 156 -12.22 -1.82 6.16
C VAL A 156 -13.28 -2.54 7.00
N ALA A 157 -13.74 -3.72 6.54
CA ALA A 157 -14.74 -4.53 7.28
C ALA A 157 -14.23 -4.93 8.66
N SER A 158 -12.94 -5.28 8.78
CA SER A 158 -12.33 -5.67 10.06
C SER A 158 -12.22 -4.53 11.07
N HIS A 159 -12.20 -3.28 10.61
CA HIS A 159 -12.28 -2.11 11.49
C HIS A 159 -13.72 -1.81 11.95
N ILE A 160 -14.70 -2.18 11.14
CA ILE A 160 -16.13 -2.03 11.49
C ILE A 160 -16.56 -3.11 12.49
N PHE A 161 -16.05 -4.35 12.34
CA PHE A 161 -16.56 -5.54 13.05
C PHE A 161 -15.50 -6.35 13.80
N THR A 162 -14.28 -5.91 13.88
CA THR A 162 -13.06 -6.62 14.30
C THR A 162 -12.62 -7.76 13.37
N VAL A 163 -11.31 -8.02 13.32
CA VAL A 163 -10.76 -9.11 12.50
C VAL A 163 -11.34 -10.46 12.91
N THR A 164 -11.37 -10.74 14.23
CA THR A 164 -11.83 -12.02 14.76
C THR A 164 -13.29 -12.29 14.40
N GLN A 165 -14.17 -11.31 14.63
CA GLN A 165 -15.60 -11.47 14.35
C GLN A 165 -15.89 -11.58 12.85
N LEU A 166 -15.17 -10.81 12.02
CA LEU A 166 -15.29 -10.89 10.57
C LEU A 166 -14.92 -12.30 10.06
N LEU A 167 -13.77 -12.82 10.48
CA LEU A 167 -13.30 -14.15 10.06
C LEU A 167 -14.26 -15.26 10.55
N MET A 168 -14.75 -15.16 11.81
CA MET A 168 -15.75 -16.10 12.32
C MET A 168 -17.02 -16.06 11.50
N LEU A 169 -17.52 -14.87 11.18
CA LEU A 169 -18.75 -14.70 10.40
C LEU A 169 -18.60 -15.27 8.98
N MET A 170 -17.50 -14.97 8.32
CA MET A 170 -17.22 -15.48 6.96
C MET A 170 -17.17 -17.02 6.91
N MET A 171 -16.75 -17.67 8.01
CA MET A 171 -16.69 -19.14 8.09
C MET A 171 -17.99 -19.79 8.55
N THR A 172 -18.92 -19.04 9.17
CA THR A 172 -20.14 -19.60 9.77
C THR A 172 -21.43 -19.14 9.10
N ASP A 173 -21.46 -17.92 8.57
CA ASP A 173 -22.61 -17.30 7.91
C ASP A 173 -22.12 -16.29 6.86
N MET A 174 -21.70 -16.80 5.70
CA MET A 174 -21.20 -16.00 4.60
C MET A 174 -22.25 -15.04 4.03
N ASP A 175 -23.53 -15.41 4.05
CA ASP A 175 -24.60 -14.54 3.56
C ASP A 175 -24.69 -13.25 4.37
N THR A 176 -24.51 -13.33 5.68
CA THR A 176 -24.44 -12.15 6.57
C THR A 176 -23.14 -11.37 6.38
N ALA A 177 -21.99 -12.06 6.23
CA ALA A 177 -20.72 -11.41 5.96
C ALA A 177 -20.74 -10.62 4.64
N ASP A 178 -21.36 -11.19 3.60
CA ASP A 178 -21.50 -10.57 2.27
C ASP A 178 -22.19 -9.20 2.33
N ILE A 179 -23.18 -9.02 3.22
CA ILE A 179 -23.85 -7.71 3.40
C ILE A 179 -22.82 -6.61 3.77
N LEU A 180 -21.88 -6.92 4.65
CA LEU A 180 -20.82 -5.98 5.04
C LEU A 180 -19.76 -5.85 3.95
N LEU A 181 -19.31 -6.98 3.38
CA LEU A 181 -18.24 -7.01 2.38
C LEU A 181 -18.65 -6.29 1.09
N CYS A 182 -19.88 -6.44 0.62
CA CYS A 182 -20.39 -5.65 -0.50
C CYS A 182 -20.35 -4.15 -0.20
N LYS A 183 -20.78 -3.73 0.98
CA LYS A 183 -20.74 -2.31 1.38
C LYS A 183 -19.31 -1.76 1.46
N THR A 184 -18.38 -2.54 2.04
CA THR A 184 -16.99 -2.08 2.12
C THR A 184 -16.31 -2.07 0.76
N THR A 185 -16.64 -3.01 -0.14
CA THR A 185 -16.18 -3.03 -1.53
C THR A 185 -16.66 -1.79 -2.29
N ASP A 186 -17.95 -1.47 -2.19
CA ASP A 186 -18.51 -0.26 -2.79
C ASP A 186 -17.89 1.02 -2.22
N CYS A 187 -17.70 1.08 -0.89
CA CYS A 187 -17.03 2.20 -0.24
C CYS A 187 -15.60 2.41 -0.76
N VAL A 188 -14.82 1.34 -0.90
CA VAL A 188 -13.46 1.40 -1.45
C VAL A 188 -13.46 1.93 -2.88
N LYS A 189 -14.38 1.49 -3.73
CA LYS A 189 -14.53 2.01 -5.10
C LYS A 189 -14.88 3.50 -5.10
N LEU A 190 -15.88 3.92 -4.34
CA LEU A 190 -16.29 5.32 -4.21
C LEU A 190 -15.16 6.20 -3.65
N TRP A 191 -14.38 5.69 -2.70
CA TRP A 191 -13.25 6.40 -2.13
C TRP A 191 -12.10 6.60 -3.14
N LEU A 192 -11.77 5.58 -3.91
CA LEU A 192 -10.79 5.69 -4.99
C LEU A 192 -11.26 6.67 -6.08
N GLU A 193 -12.53 6.59 -6.51
CA GLU A 193 -13.12 7.54 -7.47
C GLU A 193 -13.03 9.00 -6.99
N ALA A 194 -13.39 9.24 -5.73
CA ALA A 194 -13.33 10.59 -5.15
C ALA A 194 -11.89 11.13 -5.08
N GLN A 195 -10.91 10.30 -4.78
CA GLN A 195 -9.49 10.67 -4.82
C GLN A 195 -9.02 10.95 -6.25
N LEU A 196 -9.37 10.08 -7.22
CA LEU A 196 -9.03 10.28 -8.65
C LEU A 196 -9.59 11.60 -9.17
N GLU A 197 -10.84 11.94 -8.80
CA GLU A 197 -11.46 13.23 -9.12
C GLU A 197 -10.70 14.39 -8.46
N ALA A 198 -10.30 14.23 -7.20
CA ALA A 198 -9.64 15.28 -6.42
C ALA A 198 -8.25 15.65 -6.96
N VAL A 199 -7.47 14.65 -7.39
CA VAL A 199 -6.08 14.86 -7.86
C VAL A 199 -5.98 15.03 -9.38
N GLY A 200 -6.86 14.43 -10.18
CA GLY A 200 -6.92 14.54 -11.64
C GLY A 200 -5.74 13.96 -12.43
N THR A 201 -4.59 13.79 -11.79
CA THR A 201 -3.33 13.35 -12.43
C THR A 201 -3.02 11.87 -12.25
N ALA A 202 -3.72 11.18 -11.35
CA ALA A 202 -3.42 9.79 -11.02
C ALA A 202 -3.66 8.86 -12.22
N ARG A 203 -2.80 7.83 -12.32
CA ARG A 203 -2.82 6.77 -13.33
C ARG A 203 -2.66 5.39 -12.70
N ALA A 204 -2.59 5.34 -11.38
CA ALA A 204 -2.47 4.12 -10.61
C ALA A 204 -3.36 4.17 -9.37
N ILE A 205 -3.80 2.99 -8.93
CA ILE A 205 -4.43 2.78 -7.64
C ILE A 205 -3.62 1.76 -6.85
N MET A 206 -3.59 1.92 -5.53
CA MET A 206 -3.06 0.91 -4.62
C MET A 206 -4.14 0.49 -3.63
N VAL A 207 -4.36 -0.81 -3.52
CA VAL A 207 -5.27 -1.41 -2.52
C VAL A 207 -4.42 -2.15 -1.50
N LEU A 208 -4.64 -1.88 -0.20
CA LEU A 208 -3.91 -2.49 0.89
C LEU A 208 -4.87 -3.36 1.71
N ASP A 209 -4.70 -4.69 1.64
CA ASP A 209 -5.59 -5.62 2.34
C ASP A 209 -4.87 -6.87 2.84
N ASP A 210 -4.47 -6.85 4.11
CA ASP A 210 -3.76 -7.96 4.74
C ASP A 210 -4.70 -9.00 5.33
N VAL A 211 -5.95 -8.61 5.60
CA VAL A 211 -6.92 -9.48 6.27
C VAL A 211 -7.33 -10.66 5.39
N CYS A 212 -7.40 -10.46 4.07
CA CYS A 212 -7.69 -11.55 3.14
C CYS A 212 -6.61 -12.66 3.15
N GLY A 213 -5.41 -12.40 3.67
CA GLY A 213 -4.34 -13.39 3.81
C GLY A 213 -4.55 -14.42 4.93
N PHE A 214 -5.53 -14.25 5.82
CA PHE A 214 -5.80 -15.21 6.89
C PHE A 214 -6.53 -16.49 6.43
N PHE A 215 -7.06 -16.52 5.21
CA PHE A 215 -7.80 -17.65 4.67
C PHE A 215 -6.89 -18.72 4.05
N GLY A 216 -7.40 -19.97 3.99
CA GLY A 216 -6.78 -21.04 3.20
C GLY A 216 -6.84 -20.76 1.68
N PRO A 217 -6.13 -21.54 0.84
CA PRO A 217 -6.09 -21.28 -0.61
C PRO A 217 -7.48 -21.33 -1.27
N ASP A 218 -8.28 -22.34 -0.96
CA ASP A 218 -9.61 -22.52 -1.56
C ASP A 218 -10.59 -21.45 -1.05
N ASP A 219 -10.48 -21.11 0.25
CA ASP A 219 -11.28 -20.06 0.87
C ASP A 219 -10.89 -18.67 0.34
N PHE A 220 -9.60 -18.40 0.08
CA PHE A 220 -9.19 -17.17 -0.57
C PHE A 220 -9.89 -16.98 -1.92
N VAL A 221 -9.90 -18.02 -2.74
CA VAL A 221 -10.53 -17.97 -4.08
C VAL A 221 -12.04 -17.75 -4.01
N SER A 222 -12.71 -18.43 -3.09
CA SER A 222 -14.16 -18.37 -2.99
C SER A 222 -14.70 -17.19 -2.17
N LEU A 223 -13.97 -16.78 -1.12
CA LEU A 223 -14.46 -15.81 -0.14
C LEU A 223 -13.79 -14.43 -0.25
N CYS A 224 -12.57 -14.34 -0.81
CA CYS A 224 -11.81 -13.08 -0.84
C CYS A 224 -11.62 -12.53 -2.25
N MET A 225 -11.16 -13.36 -3.17
CA MET A 225 -10.80 -12.93 -4.51
C MET A 225 -11.93 -12.19 -5.26
N PRO A 226 -13.22 -12.57 -5.17
CA PRO A 226 -14.29 -11.88 -5.89
C PRO A 226 -14.38 -10.39 -5.56
N TYR A 227 -14.27 -10.01 -4.29
CA TYR A 227 -14.35 -8.61 -3.84
C TYR A 227 -13.14 -7.79 -4.28
N LEU A 228 -11.92 -8.35 -4.15
CA LEU A 228 -10.69 -7.69 -4.61
C LEU A 228 -10.71 -7.49 -6.13
N LYS A 229 -11.12 -8.52 -6.87
CA LYS A 229 -11.26 -8.46 -8.32
C LYS A 229 -12.28 -7.41 -8.76
N GLU A 230 -13.39 -7.28 -8.03
CA GLU A 230 -14.39 -6.25 -8.30
C GLU A 230 -13.83 -4.83 -8.13
N VAL A 231 -13.03 -4.59 -7.07
CA VAL A 231 -12.37 -3.30 -6.87
C VAL A 231 -11.45 -2.97 -8.05
N PHE A 232 -10.54 -3.89 -8.43
CA PHE A 232 -9.62 -3.63 -9.54
C PHE A 232 -10.33 -3.49 -10.88
N ALA A 233 -11.36 -4.30 -11.14
CA ALA A 233 -12.13 -4.25 -12.38
C ALA A 233 -12.92 -2.94 -12.56
N ALA A 234 -13.20 -2.21 -11.48
CA ALA A 234 -13.84 -0.91 -11.55
C ALA A 234 -12.93 0.19 -12.16
N PHE A 235 -11.61 -0.03 -12.23
CA PHE A 235 -10.64 0.95 -12.69
C PHE A 235 -9.74 0.43 -13.83
N PRO A 236 -10.29 -0.01 -14.97
CA PRO A 236 -9.53 -0.74 -16.01
C PRO A 236 -8.44 0.10 -16.68
N GLU A 237 -8.52 1.43 -16.60
CA GLU A 237 -7.54 2.35 -17.20
C GLU A 237 -6.37 2.67 -16.24
N MET A 238 -6.47 2.25 -14.97
CA MET A 238 -5.44 2.50 -13.96
C MET A 238 -4.41 1.36 -13.91
N LYS A 239 -3.22 1.64 -13.39
CA LYS A 239 -2.28 0.63 -12.96
C LYS A 239 -2.65 0.16 -11.57
N HIS A 240 -2.67 -1.15 -11.37
CA HIS A 240 -3.14 -1.77 -10.14
C HIS A 240 -1.99 -2.26 -9.29
N PHE A 241 -1.81 -1.61 -8.14
CA PHE A 241 -0.89 -2.04 -7.10
C PHE A 241 -1.69 -2.71 -5.98
N PHE A 242 -1.22 -3.86 -5.55
CA PHE A 242 -1.78 -4.57 -4.41
C PHE A 242 -0.73 -4.71 -3.32
N HIS A 243 -1.11 -4.43 -2.09
CA HIS A 243 -0.29 -4.67 -0.91
C HIS A 243 -0.98 -5.68 -0.02
N ASN A 244 -0.23 -6.72 0.31
CA ASN A 244 -0.60 -7.70 1.34
C ASN A 244 0.69 -8.27 1.93
N ASP A 245 1.02 -7.85 3.15
CA ASP A 245 2.20 -8.32 3.87
C ASP A 245 1.88 -9.41 4.90
N ASN A 246 0.69 -9.99 4.84
CA ASN A 246 0.34 -11.17 5.62
C ASN A 246 1.35 -12.31 5.38
N THR A 247 1.56 -13.14 6.39
CA THR A 247 2.52 -14.25 6.34
C THR A 247 2.18 -15.34 5.33
N SER A 248 0.98 -15.31 4.74
CA SER A 248 0.52 -16.33 3.80
C SER A 248 0.84 -15.96 2.35
N ASP A 249 0.98 -16.99 1.51
CA ASP A 249 1.26 -16.89 0.08
C ASP A 249 0.02 -17.14 -0.79
N ARG A 250 -1.17 -17.15 -0.20
CA ARG A 250 -2.40 -17.65 -0.81
C ARG A 250 -2.87 -16.87 -2.02
N CYS A 251 -2.68 -15.54 -2.01
CA CYS A 251 -3.09 -14.68 -3.12
C CYS A 251 -2.13 -14.70 -4.33
N TYR A 252 -0.88 -15.16 -4.16
CA TYR A 252 0.16 -15.03 -5.18
C TYR A 252 -0.20 -15.67 -6.53
N PRO A 253 -0.76 -16.90 -6.60
CA PRO A 253 -1.13 -17.51 -7.88
C PRO A 253 -2.23 -16.77 -8.63
N TYR A 254 -3.00 -15.95 -7.94
CA TYR A 254 -4.22 -15.30 -8.47
C TYR A 254 -4.04 -13.83 -8.80
N LEU A 255 -2.85 -13.25 -8.56
CA LEU A 255 -2.57 -11.82 -8.79
C LEU A 255 -2.93 -11.38 -10.22
N SER A 256 -2.53 -12.15 -11.24
CA SER A 256 -2.86 -11.83 -12.64
C SER A 256 -4.35 -11.94 -12.92
N GLU A 257 -5.06 -12.89 -12.30
CA GLU A 257 -6.50 -13.05 -12.45
C GLU A 257 -7.29 -11.91 -11.79
N MET A 258 -6.77 -11.39 -10.68
CA MET A 258 -7.31 -10.21 -10.01
C MET A 258 -7.03 -8.91 -10.77
N GLY A 259 -6.16 -8.95 -11.81
CA GLY A 259 -5.77 -7.77 -12.58
C GLY A 259 -4.67 -6.95 -11.93
N VAL A 260 -3.86 -7.51 -11.02
CA VAL A 260 -2.78 -6.82 -10.32
C VAL A 260 -1.56 -6.67 -11.25
N ASP A 261 -1.09 -5.43 -11.45
CA ASP A 261 0.12 -5.11 -12.21
C ASP A 261 1.38 -5.20 -11.32
N ALA A 262 1.30 -4.75 -10.06
CA ALA A 262 2.42 -4.79 -9.11
C ALA A 262 1.97 -5.23 -7.72
N PHE A 263 2.78 -6.04 -7.06
CA PHE A 263 2.46 -6.64 -5.76
C PHE A 263 3.56 -6.39 -4.74
N ASN A 264 3.21 -5.71 -3.65
CA ASN A 264 4.05 -5.59 -2.46
C ASN A 264 3.63 -6.64 -1.43
N PHE A 265 4.59 -7.36 -0.87
CA PHE A 265 4.35 -8.57 -0.11
C PHE A 265 5.35 -8.76 1.04
N THR A 266 5.03 -9.66 1.96
CA THR A 266 5.80 -9.96 3.16
C THR A 266 7.24 -10.40 2.87
N HIS A 267 8.16 -10.04 3.76
CA HIS A 267 9.54 -10.53 3.73
C HIS A 267 9.68 -12.01 4.14
N LEU A 268 8.63 -12.61 4.71
CA LEU A 268 8.64 -14.00 5.18
C LEU A 268 8.53 -15.02 4.03
N VAL A 269 8.06 -14.59 2.85
CA VAL A 269 8.08 -15.40 1.63
C VAL A 269 9.32 -15.03 0.82
N PRO A 270 10.28 -15.96 0.62
CA PRO A 270 11.47 -15.66 -0.17
C PRO A 270 11.12 -15.16 -1.57
N ILE A 271 11.82 -14.13 -2.06
CA ILE A 271 11.48 -13.48 -3.35
C ILE A 271 11.50 -14.44 -4.54
N ALA A 272 12.37 -15.43 -4.53
CA ALA A 272 12.43 -16.47 -5.56
C ALA A 272 11.16 -17.34 -5.56
N GLU A 273 10.63 -17.65 -4.38
CA GLU A 273 9.38 -18.38 -4.23
C GLU A 273 8.19 -17.51 -4.60
N ALA A 274 8.16 -16.25 -4.15
CA ALA A 274 7.15 -15.28 -4.56
C ALA A 274 7.07 -15.18 -6.10
N ARG A 275 8.23 -15.11 -6.79
CA ARG A 275 8.28 -15.09 -8.26
C ARG A 275 7.72 -16.38 -8.88
N ARG A 276 8.04 -17.52 -8.29
CA ARG A 276 7.53 -18.82 -8.76
C ARG A 276 6.01 -18.91 -8.64
N LEU A 277 5.46 -18.48 -7.52
CA LEU A 277 4.01 -18.54 -7.23
C LEU A 277 3.22 -17.51 -8.05
N ALA A 278 3.68 -16.27 -8.11
CA ALA A 278 3.00 -15.18 -8.81
C ALA A 278 3.07 -15.31 -10.36
N GLY A 279 3.92 -16.22 -10.88
CA GLY A 279 4.15 -16.31 -12.31
C GLY A 279 5.01 -15.13 -12.83
N LYS A 280 4.91 -14.77 -14.12
CA LYS A 280 5.77 -13.75 -14.73
C LYS A 280 5.14 -12.36 -14.88
N ASN A 281 3.82 -12.27 -14.84
CA ASN A 281 3.12 -11.03 -15.19
C ASN A 281 3.19 -9.94 -14.13
N PRO A 282 2.88 -10.19 -12.83
CA PRO A 282 2.94 -9.13 -11.84
C PRO A 282 4.38 -8.70 -11.57
N VAL A 283 4.61 -7.41 -11.49
CA VAL A 283 5.84 -6.85 -10.92
C VAL A 283 5.87 -7.18 -9.44
N LEU A 284 7.00 -7.68 -8.93
CA LEU A 284 7.21 -7.89 -7.51
C LEU A 284 7.88 -6.66 -6.90
N MET A 285 7.24 -6.08 -5.91
CA MET A 285 7.73 -4.96 -5.13
C MET A 285 8.06 -5.44 -3.71
N GLY A 286 9.32 -5.62 -3.41
CA GLY A 286 9.74 -6.15 -2.09
C GLY A 286 11.18 -6.65 -2.13
N ASN A 287 11.65 -7.41 -1.12
CA ASN A 287 10.95 -7.63 0.14
C ASN A 287 11.97 -7.67 1.31
N VAL A 288 12.76 -6.59 1.40
CA VAL A 288 13.69 -6.41 2.54
C VAL A 288 12.89 -6.43 3.84
N PRO A 289 13.33 -7.15 4.90
CA PRO A 289 12.62 -7.14 6.18
C PRO A 289 12.49 -5.73 6.76
N PRO A 290 11.26 -5.22 6.98
CA PRO A 290 11.08 -3.82 7.38
C PRO A 290 11.83 -3.46 8.66
N MET A 291 11.76 -4.31 9.69
CA MET A 291 12.40 -4.04 10.98
C MET A 291 13.93 -3.96 10.92
N MET A 292 14.57 -4.51 9.89
CA MET A 292 16.01 -4.33 9.69
C MET A 292 16.36 -2.86 9.41
N LEU A 293 15.42 -2.07 8.87
CA LEU A 293 15.66 -0.65 8.63
C LEU A 293 15.64 0.17 9.94
N ALA A 294 14.96 -0.33 10.97
CA ALA A 294 14.92 0.28 12.30
C ALA A 294 16.06 -0.22 13.20
N ASP A 295 16.28 -1.54 13.26
CA ASP A 295 17.10 -2.21 14.28
C ASP A 295 18.40 -2.80 13.71
N GLY A 296 18.50 -3.06 12.41
CA GLY A 296 19.65 -3.72 11.76
C GLY A 296 20.86 -2.81 11.55
N SER A 297 22.02 -3.38 11.20
CA SER A 297 23.14 -2.59 10.71
C SER A 297 22.99 -2.24 9.22
N PRO A 298 23.53 -1.11 8.75
CA PRO A 298 23.52 -0.78 7.31
C PRO A 298 24.20 -1.86 6.46
N GLU A 299 25.23 -2.53 6.98
CA GLU A 299 25.94 -3.62 6.29
C GLU A 299 25.03 -4.83 6.08
N ASP A 300 24.31 -5.25 7.13
CA ASP A 300 23.36 -6.36 7.02
C ASP A 300 22.22 -6.04 6.05
N VAL A 301 21.71 -4.80 6.11
CA VAL A 301 20.64 -4.33 5.19
C VAL A 301 21.13 -4.35 3.73
N TYR A 302 22.36 -3.88 3.48
CA TYR A 302 22.98 -3.95 2.15
C TYR A 302 23.09 -5.40 1.67
N ASP A 303 23.64 -6.28 2.49
CA ASP A 303 23.89 -7.68 2.13
C ASP A 303 22.59 -8.44 1.86
N VAL A 304 21.56 -8.24 2.69
CA VAL A 304 20.23 -8.83 2.49
C VAL A 304 19.60 -8.31 1.20
N THR A 305 19.68 -7.02 0.94
CA THR A 305 19.13 -6.42 -0.29
C THR A 305 19.84 -6.96 -1.54
N ALA A 306 21.17 -6.96 -1.54
CA ALA A 306 21.96 -7.50 -2.65
C ALA A 306 21.69 -9.01 -2.85
N GLY A 307 21.54 -9.76 -1.76
CA GLY A 307 21.17 -11.18 -1.77
C GLY A 307 19.80 -11.41 -2.41
N MET A 308 18.81 -10.62 -2.02
CA MET A 308 17.45 -10.66 -2.54
C MET A 308 17.41 -10.38 -4.05
N ILE A 309 18.11 -9.35 -4.53
CA ILE A 309 18.20 -9.05 -5.97
C ILE A 309 18.79 -10.22 -6.74
N ARG A 310 19.88 -10.82 -6.25
CA ARG A 310 20.50 -12.00 -6.89
C ARG A 310 19.53 -13.19 -6.96
N GLN A 311 18.78 -13.46 -5.88
CA GLN A 311 17.77 -14.52 -5.83
C GLN A 311 16.65 -14.27 -6.84
N TYR A 312 16.15 -13.03 -6.93
CA TYR A 312 15.15 -12.67 -7.93
C TYR A 312 15.64 -12.91 -9.36
N VAL A 313 16.82 -12.38 -9.69
CA VAL A 313 17.39 -12.51 -11.02
C VAL A 313 17.63 -13.98 -11.40
N ALA A 314 18.08 -14.79 -10.45
CA ALA A 314 18.25 -16.23 -10.67
C ALA A 314 16.92 -16.94 -10.94
N ALA A 315 15.86 -16.59 -10.22
CA ALA A 315 14.53 -17.20 -10.39
C ALA A 315 13.80 -16.69 -11.64
N ASN A 316 13.91 -15.39 -11.95
CA ASN A 316 13.19 -14.75 -13.06
C ASN A 316 13.93 -14.83 -14.40
N GLY A 317 15.24 -15.05 -14.38
CA GLY A 317 16.12 -15.02 -15.55
C GLY A 317 16.52 -13.60 -16.01
N SER A 318 16.00 -12.57 -15.35
CA SER A 318 16.32 -11.16 -15.63
C SER A 318 15.96 -10.29 -14.41
N HIS A 319 16.38 -9.01 -14.45
CA HIS A 319 16.01 -8.02 -13.43
C HIS A 319 14.65 -7.35 -13.71
N HIS A 320 14.06 -7.58 -14.89
CA HIS A 320 12.78 -6.96 -15.26
C HIS A 320 11.66 -7.42 -14.33
N GLY A 321 10.74 -6.50 -14.02
CA GLY A 321 9.61 -6.77 -13.14
C GLY A 321 9.96 -6.86 -11.66
N LEU A 322 11.12 -6.32 -11.25
CA LEU A 322 11.50 -6.11 -9.85
C LEU A 322 11.47 -4.63 -9.49
N ILE A 323 10.83 -4.31 -8.39
CA ILE A 323 10.97 -3.07 -7.63
C ILE A 323 11.54 -3.46 -6.27
N VAL A 324 12.71 -2.95 -5.90
CA VAL A 324 13.25 -3.18 -4.56
C VAL A 324 12.52 -2.31 -3.56
N SER A 325 11.99 -2.94 -2.52
CA SER A 325 11.21 -2.32 -1.45
C SER A 325 11.40 -3.09 -0.14
N THR A 326 10.79 -2.61 0.91
CA THR A 326 10.52 -3.39 2.12
C THR A 326 9.36 -4.38 1.88
N GLY A 327 9.32 -5.43 2.64
CA GLY A 327 8.18 -6.38 2.68
C GLY A 327 7.07 -5.83 3.56
N GLY A 328 6.46 -4.75 3.11
CA GLY A 328 5.53 -3.90 3.82
C GLY A 328 5.91 -2.42 3.69
N GLY A 329 5.29 -1.54 4.48
CA GLY A 329 5.65 -0.13 4.57
C GLY A 329 6.97 0.11 5.32
N LEU A 330 7.49 1.34 5.26
CA LEU A 330 8.60 1.76 6.10
C LEU A 330 8.16 1.75 7.57
N PRO A 331 8.87 1.04 8.46
CA PRO A 331 8.47 0.93 9.85
C PRO A 331 8.81 2.21 10.63
N MET A 332 8.08 2.45 11.71
CA MET A 332 8.44 3.45 12.70
C MET A 332 9.91 3.25 13.12
N GLY A 333 10.70 4.33 13.11
CA GLY A 333 12.11 4.28 13.48
C GLY A 333 13.06 3.80 12.38
N ALA A 334 12.60 3.57 11.15
CA ALA A 334 13.50 3.30 10.03
C ALA A 334 14.53 4.43 9.88
N ARG A 335 15.82 4.05 9.87
CA ARG A 335 16.94 4.97 9.94
C ARG A 335 17.48 5.29 8.56
N ARG A 336 17.94 6.54 8.40
CA ARG A 336 18.49 7.03 7.14
C ARG A 336 19.57 6.11 6.58
N GLU A 337 20.55 5.75 7.39
CA GLU A 337 21.67 4.93 6.97
C GLU A 337 21.26 3.53 6.47
N CYS A 338 20.17 2.97 6.99
CA CYS A 338 19.63 1.69 6.54
C CYS A 338 18.87 1.84 5.21
N ILE A 339 18.11 2.93 5.03
CA ILE A 339 17.48 3.25 3.74
C ILE A 339 18.54 3.51 2.66
N ASP A 340 19.59 4.26 2.98
CA ASP A 340 20.73 4.51 2.09
C ASP A 340 21.48 3.21 1.73
N ALA A 341 21.51 2.22 2.62
CA ALA A 341 22.10 0.91 2.35
C ALA A 341 21.28 0.11 1.31
N VAL A 342 19.94 0.14 1.38
CA VAL A 342 19.08 -0.44 0.34
C VAL A 342 19.35 0.22 -1.00
N ILE A 343 19.35 1.55 -1.05
CA ILE A 343 19.60 2.34 -2.27
C ILE A 343 20.99 2.02 -2.84
N SER A 344 22.01 1.91 -1.99
CA SER A 344 23.38 1.60 -2.40
C SER A 344 23.50 0.21 -3.02
N ALA A 345 22.86 -0.82 -2.42
CA ALA A 345 22.85 -2.17 -2.97
C ALA A 345 22.21 -2.22 -4.38
N VAL A 346 21.13 -1.48 -4.58
CA VAL A 346 20.46 -1.39 -5.89
C VAL A 346 21.32 -0.62 -6.89
N ARG A 347 21.92 0.49 -6.48
CA ARG A 347 22.82 1.28 -7.34
C ARG A 347 23.99 0.44 -7.82
N ASP A 348 24.64 -0.31 -6.92
CA ASP A 348 25.78 -1.17 -7.27
C ASP A 348 25.36 -2.32 -8.20
N PHE A 349 24.19 -2.91 -8.00
CA PHE A 349 23.62 -3.87 -8.95
C PHE A 349 23.39 -3.23 -10.33
N ASN A 350 22.75 -2.06 -10.38
CA ASN A 350 22.45 -1.35 -11.62
C ASN A 350 23.73 -0.99 -12.42
N ALA A 351 24.82 -0.65 -11.73
CA ALA A 351 26.12 -0.44 -12.37
C ALA A 351 26.62 -1.68 -13.12
N THR A 352 26.35 -2.89 -12.63
CA THR A 352 26.73 -4.15 -13.32
C THR A 352 25.92 -4.37 -14.61
N LEU A 353 24.71 -3.81 -14.74
CA LEU A 353 23.89 -3.94 -15.95
C LEU A 353 24.47 -3.08 -17.08
N GLN A 354 24.99 -1.89 -16.77
CA GLN A 354 25.58 -0.98 -17.76
C GLN A 354 26.88 -1.55 -18.37
N HIS A 355 27.67 -2.29 -17.60
CA HIS A 355 28.91 -2.92 -18.08
C HIS A 355 28.69 -4.15 -18.99
N LYS A 356 27.47 -4.71 -19.04
CA LYS A 356 27.14 -5.84 -19.93
C LYS A 356 26.65 -5.42 -21.32
N VAL A 357 26.43 -4.14 -21.55
CA VAL A 357 25.92 -3.57 -22.81
C VAL A 357 27.08 -3.02 -23.71
N LEU A 358 28.28 -2.93 -23.15
CA LEU A 358 29.53 -2.59 -23.86
C LEU A 358 30.31 -3.86 -24.23
#